data_e3d00d01f715ed62efa70f157784cd61
#
_entry.id   e3d00d01f715ed62efa70f157784cd61
#
_cell.length_a   1.000
_cell.length_b   1.000
_cell.length_c   1.000
_cell.angle_alpha   90.00
_cell.angle_beta   90.00
_cell.angle_gamma   90.00
#
_symmetry.space_group_name_H-M   'P 1'
#
loop_
_entity.id
_entity.type
_entity.pdbx_description
1 polymer ?
#
loop_
_entity_poly.entity_id
_entity_poly.type
_entity_poly.pdbx_seq_one_letter_code
_entity_poly.pdbx_strand_id
1 'polypeptide(L)'
;MRKILVVMALAFLCVDLVAGTEAQAISRYNSTTMSCAAIQGVITREGAAVLRYPGRSGVTLYDRYVASGNLCASNEFAKASTVPTSDLSNCPVRHCERRPDPEDCHNFLEPGCFGLD
;
A
#
# COMPACT_ATOMS: atom_id res chain seq x y z
N MET A 1 41.04 30.23 27.49
CA MET A 1 39.88 30.71 26.72
C MET A 1 39.83 30.16 25.28
N ARG A 2 40.92 30.15 24.54
CA ARG A 2 40.89 29.60 23.13
C ARG A 2 40.52 28.10 23.03
N LYS A 3 40.96 27.28 23.98
CA LYS A 3 40.63 25.83 24.01
C LYS A 3 39.20 25.52 24.35
N ILE A 4 38.55 26.38 25.15
CA ILE A 4 37.13 26.23 25.53
C ILE A 4 36.22 26.60 24.36
N LEU A 5 36.58 27.62 23.58
CA LEU A 5 35.85 28.02 22.39
C LEU A 5 35.87 26.96 21.27
N VAL A 6 37.01 26.24 21.12
CA VAL A 6 37.14 25.15 20.11
C VAL A 6 36.28 23.94 20.53
N VAL A 7 36.26 23.61 21.82
CA VAL A 7 35.43 22.49 22.32
C VAL A 7 33.92 22.78 22.19
N MET A 8 33.52 24.04 22.42
CA MET A 8 32.12 24.46 22.23
C MET A 8 31.71 24.46 20.75
N ALA A 9 32.59 24.82 19.84
CA ALA A 9 32.32 24.77 18.39
C ALA A 9 32.18 23.34 17.85
N LEU A 10 32.94 22.38 18.40
CA LEU A 10 32.83 20.97 18.02
C LEU A 10 31.55 20.29 18.56
N ALA A 11 31.04 20.77 19.71
CA ALA A 11 29.79 20.23 20.27
C ALA A 11 28.55 20.66 19.46
N PHE A 12 28.59 21.78 18.74
CA PHE A 12 27.47 22.28 17.92
C PHE A 12 27.38 21.59 16.53
N LEU A 13 28.44 20.94 16.08
CA LEU A 13 28.44 20.26 14.76
C LEU A 13 27.86 18.84 14.77
N CYS A 14 27.50 18.28 15.92
CA CYS A 14 26.99 16.92 16.03
C CYS A 14 25.45 16.82 16.10
N VAL A 15 24.72 17.93 15.98
CA VAL A 15 23.24 17.94 16.19
C VAL A 15 22.45 17.77 14.89
N ASP A 16 23.08 17.87 13.72
CA ASP A 16 22.35 17.92 12.44
C ASP A 16 22.30 16.60 11.64
N LEU A 17 22.64 15.46 12.23
CA LEU A 17 22.70 14.17 11.50
C LEU A 17 21.63 13.15 11.94
N VAL A 18 20.54 13.61 12.57
CA VAL A 18 19.34 12.80 12.76
C VAL A 18 18.23 13.34 11.85
N ALA A 19 18.49 13.42 10.55
CA ALA A 19 17.44 13.36 9.57
C ALA A 19 16.91 11.91 9.62
N GLY A 20 16.03 11.63 10.57
CA GLY A 20 15.32 10.39 10.62
C GLY A 20 14.53 10.26 9.31
N THR A 21 14.91 9.31 8.46
CA THR A 21 14.02 8.82 7.43
C THR A 21 12.81 8.24 8.16
N GLU A 22 11.73 9.01 8.25
CA GLU A 22 10.45 8.49 8.71
C GLU A 22 10.04 7.38 7.75
N ALA A 23 10.22 6.14 8.18
CA ALA A 23 9.63 5.01 7.50
C ALA A 23 8.11 5.17 7.63
N GLN A 24 7.44 5.58 6.55
CA GLN A 24 5.99 5.73 6.52
C GLN A 24 5.36 4.34 6.65
N ALA A 25 4.77 4.07 7.81
CA ALA A 25 3.97 2.88 8.01
C ALA A 25 2.72 2.96 7.12
N ILE A 26 2.40 1.84 6.44
CA ILE A 26 1.19 1.76 5.63
C ILE A 26 -0.05 1.90 6.53
N SER A 27 -0.98 2.76 6.15
CA SER A 27 -2.20 3.01 6.93
C SER A 27 -3.18 1.84 6.84
N ARG A 28 -3.95 1.66 7.91
CA ARG A 28 -4.94 0.59 8.04
C ARG A 28 -6.33 1.19 8.28
N TYR A 29 -7.32 0.69 7.55
CA TYR A 29 -8.68 1.16 7.60
C TYR A 29 -9.67 0.00 7.72
N ASN A 30 -10.79 0.23 8.41
CA ASN A 30 -11.94 -0.66 8.39
C ASN A 30 -12.82 -0.25 7.21
N SER A 31 -12.87 -1.04 6.15
CA SER A 31 -13.58 -0.69 4.93
C SER A 31 -15.09 -0.55 5.13
N THR A 32 -15.68 -1.37 6.02
CA THR A 32 -17.13 -1.35 6.29
C THR A 32 -17.61 -0.11 7.04
N THR A 33 -16.71 0.68 7.62
CA THR A 33 -17.04 1.95 8.29
C THR A 33 -16.87 3.17 7.40
N MET A 34 -16.39 2.98 6.17
CA MET A 34 -16.11 4.05 5.21
C MET A 34 -16.90 3.82 3.92
N SER A 35 -17.23 4.90 3.21
CA SER A 35 -17.84 4.81 1.88
C SER A 35 -16.82 4.28 0.85
N CYS A 36 -17.33 3.70 -0.24
CA CYS A 36 -16.48 3.24 -1.35
C CYS A 36 -15.62 4.41 -1.90
N ALA A 37 -16.21 5.58 -2.09
CA ALA A 37 -15.48 6.77 -2.54
C ALA A 37 -14.36 7.17 -1.57
N ALA A 38 -14.60 7.08 -0.26
CA ALA A 38 -13.58 7.37 0.77
C ALA A 38 -12.45 6.34 0.73
N ILE A 39 -12.78 5.05 0.60
CA ILE A 39 -11.77 3.96 0.47
C ILE A 39 -10.91 4.16 -0.77
N GLN A 40 -11.51 4.41 -1.92
CA GLN A 40 -10.76 4.68 -3.16
C GLN A 40 -9.93 5.95 -3.05
N GLY A 41 -10.44 6.98 -2.36
CA GLY A 41 -9.71 8.23 -2.12
C GLY A 41 -8.46 8.04 -1.27
N VAL A 42 -8.52 7.25 -0.18
CA VAL A 42 -7.33 6.98 0.65
C VAL A 42 -6.29 6.14 -0.09
N ILE A 43 -6.71 5.14 -0.86
CA ILE A 43 -5.80 4.32 -1.68
C ILE A 43 -5.09 5.21 -2.72
N THR A 44 -5.82 6.07 -3.41
CA THR A 44 -5.25 6.98 -4.42
C THR A 44 -4.28 7.98 -3.79
N ARG A 45 -4.64 8.58 -2.66
CA ARG A 45 -3.83 9.60 -1.98
C ARG A 45 -2.57 9.01 -1.35
N GLU A 46 -2.68 7.83 -0.73
CA GLU A 46 -1.57 7.21 -0.01
C GLU A 46 -0.78 6.22 -0.88
N GLY A 47 -1.30 5.86 -2.05
CA GLY A 47 -0.74 4.88 -2.97
C GLY A 47 -1.05 3.44 -2.61
N ALA A 48 -1.09 3.11 -1.33
CA ALA A 48 -1.47 1.80 -0.81
C ALA A 48 -2.07 1.92 0.58
N ALA A 49 -2.96 1.00 0.93
CA ALA A 49 -3.57 0.92 2.26
C ALA A 49 -3.92 -0.53 2.59
N VAL A 50 -3.87 -0.88 3.87
CA VAL A 50 -4.40 -2.15 4.36
C VAL A 50 -5.86 -1.95 4.74
N LEU A 51 -6.75 -2.72 4.14
CA LEU A 51 -8.17 -2.72 4.45
C LEU A 51 -8.53 -3.97 5.25
N ARG A 52 -9.34 -3.78 6.28
CA ARG A 52 -9.87 -4.84 7.13
C ARG A 52 -11.39 -4.86 7.04
N TYR A 53 -11.98 -6.05 7.01
CA TYR A 53 -13.42 -6.26 6.99
C TYR A 53 -13.77 -7.67 7.49
N PRO A 54 -15.00 -7.89 8.03
CA PRO A 54 -15.43 -9.21 8.42
C PRO A 54 -15.69 -10.09 7.20
N GLY A 55 -15.12 -11.30 7.19
CA GLY A 55 -15.42 -12.33 6.19
C GLY A 55 -16.75 -13.00 6.46
N ARG A 56 -17.17 -13.90 5.56
CA ARG A 56 -18.46 -14.63 5.64
C ARG A 56 -18.61 -15.45 6.91
N SER A 57 -17.51 -15.97 7.45
CA SER A 57 -17.50 -16.76 8.69
C SER A 57 -17.35 -15.92 9.96
N GLY A 58 -17.37 -14.58 9.85
CA GLY A 58 -17.09 -13.66 10.95
C GLY A 58 -15.62 -13.42 11.26
N VAL A 59 -14.70 -14.14 10.58
CA VAL A 59 -13.27 -13.92 10.70
C VAL A 59 -12.89 -12.61 10.01
N THR A 60 -12.07 -11.79 10.65
CA THR A 60 -11.55 -10.56 10.04
C THR A 60 -10.58 -10.91 8.92
N LEU A 61 -10.89 -10.45 7.73
CA LEU A 61 -10.02 -10.50 6.57
C LEU A 61 -9.30 -9.16 6.43
N TYR A 62 -8.08 -9.19 5.92
CA TYR A 62 -7.32 -7.98 5.59
C TYR A 62 -6.36 -8.27 4.45
N ASP A 63 -6.11 -7.26 3.64
CA ASP A 63 -5.14 -7.31 2.55
C ASP A 63 -4.63 -5.90 2.26
N ARG A 64 -3.54 -5.82 1.53
CA ARG A 64 -2.95 -4.57 1.04
C ARG A 64 -3.51 -4.27 -0.35
N TYR A 65 -4.11 -3.12 -0.49
CA TYR A 65 -4.66 -2.62 -1.74
C TYR A 65 -3.83 -1.47 -2.28
N VAL A 66 -3.72 -1.35 -3.59
CA VAL A 66 -2.81 -0.43 -4.27
C VAL A 66 -3.53 0.43 -5.29
N ALA A 67 -3.01 1.64 -5.52
CA ALA A 67 -3.52 2.54 -6.53
C ALA A 67 -3.11 2.12 -7.95
N SER A 68 -1.94 1.48 -8.09
CA SER A 68 -1.40 1.06 -9.39
C SER A 68 -0.42 -0.10 -9.26
N GLY A 69 -0.12 -0.75 -10.38
CA GLY A 69 0.83 -1.85 -10.46
C GLY A 69 2.28 -1.48 -10.12
N ASN A 70 2.63 -0.20 -10.16
CA ASN A 70 3.96 0.29 -9.78
C ASN A 70 4.32 0.00 -8.32
N LEU A 71 3.31 -0.24 -7.48
CA LEU A 71 3.47 -0.55 -6.06
C LEU A 71 3.51 -2.05 -5.77
N CYS A 72 3.42 -2.88 -6.81
CA CYS A 72 3.56 -4.32 -6.73
C CYS A 72 5.00 -4.75 -7.00
N ALA A 73 5.37 -5.96 -6.59
CA ALA A 73 6.67 -6.53 -6.93
C ALA A 73 6.78 -6.79 -8.45
N SER A 74 8.01 -6.97 -8.95
CA SER A 74 8.26 -7.14 -10.39
C SER A 74 7.58 -8.38 -11.00
N ASN A 75 7.29 -9.39 -10.18
CA ASN A 75 6.59 -10.62 -10.57
C ASN A 75 5.09 -10.58 -10.26
N GLU A 76 4.57 -9.42 -9.91
CA GLU A 76 3.17 -9.20 -9.55
C GLU A 76 2.52 -8.16 -10.48
N PHE A 77 1.20 -8.11 -10.45
CA PHE A 77 0.41 -7.11 -11.14
C PHE A 77 -0.76 -6.65 -10.25
N ALA A 78 -1.29 -5.47 -10.53
CA ALA A 78 -2.45 -4.94 -9.80
C ALA A 78 -3.73 -5.56 -10.36
N LYS A 79 -4.24 -6.58 -9.68
CA LYS A 79 -5.46 -7.30 -10.06
C LYS A 79 -6.70 -6.61 -9.49
N ALA A 80 -7.73 -6.47 -10.30
CA ALA A 80 -9.03 -6.00 -9.87
C ALA A 80 -9.64 -6.93 -8.80
N SER A 81 -10.17 -6.34 -7.75
CA SER A 81 -10.83 -7.02 -6.64
C SER A 81 -11.94 -6.14 -6.08
N THR A 82 -12.63 -6.61 -5.07
CA THR A 82 -13.68 -5.85 -4.38
C THR A 82 -13.57 -6.02 -2.88
N VAL A 83 -14.02 -4.99 -2.15
CA VAL A 83 -14.17 -5.05 -0.69
C VAL A 83 -15.54 -4.51 -0.28
N PRO A 84 -16.12 -5.00 0.81
CA PRO A 84 -17.34 -4.41 1.35
C PRO A 84 -17.03 -3.06 1.98
N THR A 85 -17.89 -2.07 1.73
CA THR A 85 -17.84 -0.74 2.32
C THR A 85 -19.18 -0.41 2.97
N SER A 86 -19.31 0.74 3.60
CA SER A 86 -20.55 1.13 4.28
C SER A 86 -21.73 1.29 3.33
N ASP A 87 -21.50 1.63 2.07
CA ASP A 87 -22.52 1.92 1.04
C ASP A 87 -22.55 0.90 -0.12
N LEU A 88 -21.49 0.11 -0.30
CA LEU A 88 -21.39 -0.91 -1.35
C LEU A 88 -20.83 -2.22 -0.79
N SER A 89 -21.44 -3.34 -1.16
CA SER A 89 -20.92 -4.67 -0.82
C SER A 89 -19.72 -5.09 -1.67
N ASN A 90 -19.48 -4.43 -2.80
CA ASN A 90 -18.48 -4.78 -3.81
C ASN A 90 -17.75 -3.55 -4.36
N CYS A 91 -17.22 -2.72 -3.47
CA CYS A 91 -16.42 -1.55 -3.85
C CYS A 91 -15.16 -1.97 -4.64
N PRO A 92 -14.98 -1.48 -5.88
CA PRO A 92 -13.83 -1.85 -6.70
C PRO A 92 -12.52 -1.34 -6.10
N VAL A 93 -11.55 -2.22 -6.01
CA VAL A 93 -10.17 -1.96 -5.55
C VAL A 93 -9.19 -2.80 -6.36
N ARG A 94 -7.89 -2.66 -6.10
CA ARG A 94 -6.86 -3.48 -6.71
C ARG A 94 -5.90 -3.98 -5.65
N HIS A 95 -5.46 -5.23 -5.78
CA HIS A 95 -4.41 -5.80 -4.96
C HIS A 95 -3.30 -6.41 -5.83
N CYS A 96 -2.11 -6.57 -5.27
CA CYS A 96 -1.01 -7.21 -5.96
C CYS A 96 -1.21 -8.74 -5.95
N GLU A 97 -1.15 -9.34 -7.13
CA GLU A 97 -1.21 -10.78 -7.30
C GLU A 97 -0.05 -11.23 -8.18
N ARG A 98 0.50 -12.42 -7.88
CA ARG A 98 1.58 -13.00 -8.68
C ARG A 98 1.11 -13.20 -10.11
N ARG A 99 1.96 -12.85 -11.08
CA ARG A 99 1.70 -13.16 -12.49
C ARG A 99 1.64 -14.67 -12.67
N PRO A 100 0.65 -15.19 -13.42
CA PRO A 100 0.62 -16.60 -13.79
C PRO A 100 1.86 -16.94 -14.62
N ASP A 101 2.28 -18.20 -14.53
CA ASP A 101 3.34 -18.68 -15.41
C ASP A 101 2.85 -18.66 -16.87
N PRO A 102 3.72 -18.39 -17.85
CA PRO A 102 3.31 -18.32 -19.26
C PRO A 102 2.61 -19.59 -19.77
N GLU A 103 2.91 -20.76 -19.17
CA GLU A 103 2.28 -22.03 -19.47
C GLU A 103 0.84 -22.15 -19.00
N ASP A 104 0.48 -21.35 -17.97
CA ASP A 104 -0.88 -21.32 -17.40
C ASP A 104 -1.80 -20.32 -18.13
N CYS A 105 -1.25 -19.51 -19.03
CA CYS A 105 -2.00 -18.52 -19.78
C CYS A 105 -2.72 -19.17 -20.97
N HIS A 106 -4.00 -19.46 -20.82
CA HIS A 106 -4.81 -20.09 -21.87
C HIS A 106 -5.56 -19.11 -22.77
N ASN A 107 -5.75 -17.88 -22.30
CA ASN A 107 -6.50 -16.85 -23.01
C ASN A 107 -5.72 -15.54 -23.09
N PHE A 108 -5.76 -14.90 -24.24
CA PHE A 108 -5.13 -13.61 -24.47
C PHE A 108 -5.63 -12.49 -23.51
N LEU A 109 -6.89 -12.58 -23.07
CA LEU A 109 -7.52 -11.60 -22.19
C LEU A 109 -7.41 -11.93 -20.70
N GLU A 110 -6.65 -12.96 -20.34
CA GLU A 110 -6.48 -13.34 -18.94
C GLU A 110 -5.62 -12.31 -18.18
N PRO A 111 -6.12 -11.76 -17.05
CA PRO A 111 -5.38 -10.76 -16.29
C PRO A 111 -4.01 -11.27 -15.84
N GLY A 112 -3.00 -10.44 -16.00
CA GLY A 112 -1.62 -10.78 -15.68
C GLY A 112 -0.86 -11.54 -16.77
N CYS A 113 -1.56 -11.99 -17.81
CA CYS A 113 -0.98 -12.62 -18.99
C CYS A 113 -0.71 -11.57 -20.07
N PHE A 114 0.35 -11.75 -20.84
CA PHE A 114 0.69 -10.93 -22.02
C PHE A 114 0.75 -9.41 -21.76
N GLY A 115 1.07 -9.00 -20.52
CA GLY A 115 1.21 -7.59 -20.17
C GLY A 115 -0.11 -6.82 -20.04
N LEU A 116 -1.23 -7.51 -19.91
CA LEU A 116 -2.53 -6.91 -19.60
C LEU A 116 -2.65 -6.75 -18.08
N ASP A 117 -2.51 -5.53 -17.61
CA ASP A 117 -2.59 -5.14 -16.19
C ASP A 117 -3.84 -4.29 -15.93
#